data_448c009be9c36f5a1cd04872ed226b48
#
_entry.id   448c009be9c36f5a1cd04872ed226b48
#
_cell.length_a   1.000
_cell.length_b   1.000
_cell.length_c   1.000
_cell.angle_alpha   90.00
_cell.angle_beta   90.00
_cell.angle_gamma   90.00
#
_symmetry.space_group_name_H-M   'P 1'
#
loop_
_entity.id
_entity.type
_entity.pdbx_description
1 polymer ?
#
loop_
_entity_poly.entity_id
_entity_poly.type
_entity_poly.pdbx_seq_one_letter_code
_entity_poly.pdbx_strand_id
1 'polypeptide(L)'
;MTYPLLAPLRVIESSAFIAAPLAGLALAQFGADVIRVDLIGGGIDYARLPRMPNAQGRGRSLYWAGLNKGKRSLAVNLRRPEGRELVQALVTAPGGDGGVLLTNIGTPWLAHELLAQRRPDLISCTIQGNGDGSTAVD
;
A
#
# COMPACT_ATOMS: atom_id res chain seq x y z
N MET A 1 -12.36 -12.59 -12.60
CA MET A 1 -11.70 -13.87 -12.30
C MET A 1 -10.53 -13.60 -11.39
N THR A 2 -10.42 -14.28 -10.26
CA THR A 2 -9.28 -14.18 -9.35
C THR A 2 -8.55 -15.51 -9.43
N TYR A 3 -7.26 -15.49 -9.75
CA TYR A 3 -6.44 -16.69 -9.72
C TYR A 3 -5.91 -16.87 -8.30
N PRO A 4 -6.11 -18.01 -7.63
CA PRO A 4 -5.70 -18.20 -6.23
C PRO A 4 -4.20 -18.53 -6.08
N LEU A 5 -3.39 -18.16 -7.05
CA LEU A 5 -1.95 -18.51 -7.11
C LEU A 5 -1.18 -17.98 -5.89
N LEU A 6 -1.55 -16.78 -5.41
CA LEU A 6 -0.89 -16.13 -4.26
C LEU A 6 -1.75 -16.19 -2.98
N ALA A 7 -2.81 -16.99 -2.95
CA ALA A 7 -3.51 -17.24 -1.71
C ALA A 7 -2.69 -18.20 -0.82
N PRO A 8 -2.54 -17.93 0.47
CA PRO A 8 -3.16 -16.87 1.28
C PRO A 8 -2.25 -15.64 1.55
N LEU A 9 -1.32 -15.30 0.68
CA LEU A 9 -0.35 -14.24 0.91
C LEU A 9 -1.02 -12.91 1.28
N ARG A 10 -0.62 -12.31 2.40
CA ARG A 10 -1.04 -10.97 2.83
C ARG A 10 0.04 -9.95 2.55
N VAL A 11 -0.35 -8.86 1.91
CA VAL A 11 0.52 -7.73 1.56
C VAL A 11 -0.04 -6.45 2.17
N ILE A 12 0.79 -5.73 2.91
CA ILE A 12 0.46 -4.38 3.38
C ILE A 12 1.04 -3.38 2.38
N GLU A 13 0.17 -2.59 1.77
CA GLU A 13 0.54 -1.60 0.77
C GLU A 13 0.40 -0.19 1.34
N SER A 14 1.52 0.54 1.44
CA SER A 14 1.55 1.98 1.76
C SER A 14 2.08 2.72 0.55
N SER A 15 1.19 3.24 -0.28
CA SER A 15 1.57 3.65 -1.63
C SER A 15 0.79 4.87 -2.14
N ALA A 16 1.34 5.49 -3.18
CA ALA A 16 0.68 6.56 -3.93
C ALA A 16 0.92 6.41 -5.43
N PHE A 17 0.07 7.07 -6.22
CA PHE A 17 0.16 7.18 -7.67
C PHE A 17 0.03 5.84 -8.42
N ILE A 18 1.10 5.37 -9.10
CA ILE A 18 1.00 4.28 -10.08
C ILE A 18 1.79 3.04 -9.66
N ALA A 19 3.09 3.19 -9.43
CA ALA A 19 4.02 2.05 -9.43
C ALA A 19 3.66 0.98 -8.39
N ALA A 20 3.65 1.32 -7.11
CA ALA A 20 3.26 0.37 -6.07
C ALA A 20 1.76 0.03 -6.10
N PRO A 21 0.82 0.97 -6.36
CA PRO A 21 -0.58 0.61 -6.55
C PRO A 21 -0.84 -0.40 -7.67
N LEU A 22 -0.12 -0.29 -8.80
CA LEU A 22 -0.23 -1.26 -9.90
C LEU A 22 0.34 -2.63 -9.51
N ALA A 23 1.47 -2.66 -8.82
CA ALA A 23 2.04 -3.90 -8.30
C ALA A 23 1.08 -4.59 -7.31
N GLY A 24 0.52 -3.83 -6.36
CA GLY A 24 -0.49 -4.35 -5.42
C GLY A 24 -1.77 -4.82 -6.11
N LEU A 25 -2.21 -4.14 -7.18
CA LEU A 25 -3.32 -4.60 -8.01
C LEU A 25 -3.01 -5.95 -8.66
N ALA A 26 -1.82 -6.13 -9.24
CA ALA A 26 -1.41 -7.40 -9.85
C ALA A 26 -1.40 -8.52 -8.80
N LEU A 27 -0.82 -8.28 -7.63
CA LEU A 27 -0.83 -9.27 -6.53
C LEU A 27 -2.26 -9.65 -6.09
N ALA A 28 -3.16 -8.67 -5.98
CA ALA A 28 -4.57 -8.92 -5.65
C ALA A 28 -5.29 -9.73 -6.74
N GLN A 29 -4.98 -9.48 -8.03
CA GLN A 29 -5.54 -10.24 -9.15
C GLN A 29 -5.07 -11.71 -9.14
N PHE A 30 -3.87 -11.97 -8.64
CA PHE A 30 -3.35 -13.33 -8.44
C PHE A 30 -3.78 -13.95 -7.10
N GLY A 31 -4.64 -13.30 -6.35
CA GLY A 31 -5.29 -13.89 -5.16
C GLY A 31 -4.70 -13.49 -3.82
N ALA A 32 -3.69 -12.60 -3.78
CA ALA A 32 -3.18 -12.09 -2.51
C ALA A 32 -4.19 -11.20 -1.78
N ASP A 33 -4.20 -11.25 -0.45
CA ASP A 33 -4.94 -10.33 0.43
C ASP A 33 -4.15 -9.02 0.56
N VAL A 34 -4.37 -8.09 -0.35
CA VAL A 34 -3.69 -6.78 -0.34
C VAL A 34 -4.49 -5.78 0.49
N ILE A 35 -3.88 -5.30 1.58
CA ILE A 35 -4.46 -4.27 2.44
C ILE A 35 -3.75 -2.94 2.15
N ARG A 36 -4.46 -2.05 1.46
CA ARG A 36 -3.97 -0.70 1.21
C ARG A 36 -4.23 0.20 2.40
N VAL A 37 -3.18 0.88 2.85
CA VAL A 37 -3.22 1.86 3.94
C VAL A 37 -3.27 3.27 3.35
N ASP A 38 -4.31 4.02 3.69
CA ASP A 38 -4.50 5.41 3.29
C ASP A 38 -4.69 6.31 4.52
N LEU A 39 -4.49 7.60 4.34
CA LEU A 39 -4.88 8.61 5.32
C LEU A 39 -6.41 8.65 5.46
N ILE A 40 -6.89 9.02 6.64
CA ILE A 40 -8.31 9.34 6.83
C ILE A 40 -8.70 10.45 5.84
N GLY A 41 -9.70 10.19 5.01
CA GLY A 41 -10.10 11.08 3.93
C GLY A 41 -9.48 10.78 2.56
N GLY A 42 -8.57 9.81 2.50
CA GLY A 42 -7.90 9.36 1.27
C GLY A 42 -6.49 9.89 1.09
N GLY A 43 -5.72 9.24 0.23
CA GLY A 43 -4.37 9.63 -0.15
C GLY A 43 -4.34 10.80 -1.14
N ILE A 44 -3.13 11.26 -1.48
CA ILE A 44 -2.90 12.41 -2.39
C ILE A 44 -3.41 12.16 -3.82
N ASP A 45 -3.53 10.91 -4.21
CA ASP A 45 -4.02 10.45 -5.51
C ASP A 45 -5.53 10.16 -5.56
N TYR A 46 -6.21 10.23 -4.39
CA TYR A 46 -7.64 9.91 -4.28
C TYR A 46 -8.55 10.81 -5.12
N ALA A 47 -8.12 12.03 -5.37
CA ALA A 47 -8.88 13.02 -6.14
C ALA A 47 -8.39 13.20 -7.58
N ARG A 48 -7.51 12.33 -8.08
CA ARG A 48 -6.87 12.46 -9.39
C ARG A 48 -7.85 12.22 -10.55
N LEU A 49 -7.66 12.99 -11.63
CA LEU A 49 -8.43 12.84 -12.87
C LEU A 49 -8.05 11.56 -13.64
N PRO A 50 -8.96 10.98 -14.44
CA PRO A 50 -10.34 11.41 -14.63
C PRO A 50 -11.26 11.03 -13.47
N ARG A 51 -12.33 11.79 -13.28
CA ARG A 51 -13.34 11.51 -12.26
C ARG A 51 -14.69 11.22 -12.89
N MET A 52 -15.42 10.26 -12.32
CA MET A 52 -16.83 10.05 -12.63
C MET A 52 -17.66 11.01 -11.77
N PRO A 53 -18.47 11.90 -12.35
CA PRO A 53 -19.38 12.75 -11.58
C PRO A 53 -20.31 11.93 -10.69
N ASN A 54 -20.62 12.40 -9.52
CA ASN A 54 -21.70 11.90 -8.70
C ASN A 54 -22.76 13.01 -8.48
N ALA A 55 -23.91 12.63 -7.94
CA ALA A 55 -25.03 13.55 -7.71
C ALA A 55 -24.65 14.74 -6.77
N GLN A 56 -23.60 14.59 -5.97
CA GLN A 56 -23.09 15.61 -5.03
C GLN A 56 -21.89 16.40 -5.59
N GLY A 57 -21.52 16.24 -6.88
CA GLY A 57 -20.39 16.93 -7.51
C GLY A 57 -19.00 16.49 -7.05
N ARG A 58 -18.90 15.51 -6.15
CA ARG A 58 -17.64 14.97 -5.62
C ARG A 58 -17.23 13.70 -6.36
N GLY A 59 -17.04 13.72 -7.64
CA GLY A 59 -16.79 12.54 -8.44
C GLY A 59 -15.73 11.58 -7.87
N ARG A 60 -15.92 10.28 -8.12
CA ARG A 60 -14.93 9.25 -7.82
C ARG A 60 -13.81 9.29 -8.84
N SER A 61 -12.55 9.26 -8.41
CA SER A 61 -11.41 9.10 -9.30
C SER A 61 -11.45 7.73 -9.96
N LEU A 62 -11.56 7.70 -11.29
CA LEU A 62 -11.48 6.45 -12.05
C LEU A 62 -10.04 5.93 -12.07
N TYR A 63 -9.07 6.84 -12.04
CA TYR A 63 -7.67 6.53 -11.91
C TYR A 63 -7.39 5.72 -10.62
N TRP A 64 -7.79 6.26 -9.47
CA TRP A 64 -7.60 5.60 -8.19
C TRP A 64 -8.37 4.27 -8.11
N ALA A 65 -9.63 4.26 -8.54
CA ALA A 65 -10.48 3.06 -8.54
C ALA A 65 -9.91 1.96 -9.45
N GLY A 66 -9.32 2.33 -10.59
CA GLY A 66 -8.70 1.40 -11.52
C GLY A 66 -7.53 0.63 -10.90
N LEU A 67 -6.66 1.34 -10.15
CA LEU A 67 -5.46 0.78 -9.54
C LEU A 67 -5.68 0.06 -8.20
N ASN A 68 -6.89 0.15 -7.63
CA ASN A 68 -7.15 -0.39 -6.29
C ASN A 68 -8.27 -1.43 -6.22
N LYS A 69 -8.64 -1.99 -7.38
CA LYS A 69 -9.61 -3.09 -7.45
C LYS A 69 -9.11 -4.33 -6.69
N GLY A 70 -10.03 -4.94 -5.94
CA GLY A 70 -9.74 -6.18 -5.21
C GLY A 70 -8.91 -6.02 -3.95
N LYS A 71 -8.43 -4.81 -3.65
CA LYS A 71 -7.72 -4.53 -2.39
C LYS A 71 -8.71 -4.23 -1.26
N ARG A 72 -8.31 -4.56 -0.05
CA ARG A 72 -8.95 -4.07 1.17
C ARG A 72 -8.42 -2.69 1.49
N SER A 73 -9.24 -1.84 2.08
CA SER A 73 -8.88 -0.46 2.45
C SER A 73 -8.84 -0.30 3.96
N LEU A 74 -7.76 0.29 4.45
CA LEU A 74 -7.56 0.67 5.84
C LEU A 74 -7.25 2.17 5.90
N ALA A 75 -8.16 2.97 6.45
CA ALA A 75 -7.93 4.40 6.66
C ALA A 75 -7.42 4.64 8.09
N VAL A 76 -6.23 5.23 8.20
CA VAL A 76 -5.53 5.43 9.47
C VAL A 76 -4.96 6.85 9.58
N ASN A 77 -5.00 7.42 10.79
CA ASN A 77 -4.33 8.68 11.04
C ASN A 77 -2.80 8.46 11.22
N LEU A 78 -2.06 8.46 10.13
CA LEU A 78 -0.61 8.25 10.12
C LEU A 78 0.19 9.44 10.71
N ARG A 79 -0.46 10.54 11.09
CA ARG A 79 0.18 11.63 11.84
C ARG A 79 0.32 11.29 13.32
N ARG A 80 -0.50 10.36 13.81
CA ARG A 80 -0.48 9.89 15.20
C ARG A 80 0.46 8.69 15.34
N PRO A 81 1.24 8.61 16.43
CA PRO A 81 2.09 7.44 16.68
C PRO A 81 1.31 6.12 16.73
N GLU A 82 0.12 6.14 17.33
CA GLU A 82 -0.74 4.96 17.46
C GLU A 82 -1.17 4.41 16.08
N GLY A 83 -1.42 5.31 15.11
CA GLY A 83 -1.77 4.90 13.75
C GLY A 83 -0.59 4.27 13.02
N ARG A 84 0.62 4.77 13.23
CA ARG A 84 1.86 4.17 12.68
C ARG A 84 2.14 2.82 13.31
N GLU A 85 1.98 2.71 14.63
CA GLU A 85 2.14 1.46 15.38
C GLU A 85 1.17 0.38 14.87
N LEU A 86 -0.09 0.74 14.62
CA LEU A 86 -1.07 -0.18 14.04
C LEU A 86 -0.59 -0.74 12.69
N VAL A 87 -0.09 0.12 11.81
CA VAL A 87 0.41 -0.32 10.49
C VAL A 87 1.65 -1.19 10.65
N GLN A 88 2.60 -0.82 11.52
CA GLN A 88 3.77 -1.64 11.82
C GLN A 88 3.36 -3.03 12.36
N ALA A 89 2.40 -3.08 13.27
CA ALA A 89 1.88 -4.33 13.81
C ALA A 89 1.23 -5.22 12.73
N LEU A 90 0.52 -4.61 11.76
CA LEU A 90 -0.04 -5.35 10.63
C LEU A 90 1.03 -5.92 9.70
N VAL A 91 2.07 -5.13 9.40
CA VAL A 91 3.20 -5.54 8.55
C VAL A 91 3.97 -6.68 9.23
N THR A 92 4.18 -6.59 10.54
CA THR A 92 4.98 -7.54 11.31
C THR A 92 4.13 -8.62 11.99
N ALA A 93 2.84 -8.71 11.68
CA ALA A 93 1.94 -9.72 12.27
C ALA A 93 2.47 -11.14 12.04
N PRO A 94 2.40 -12.03 13.05
CA PRO A 94 2.87 -13.40 12.92
C PRO A 94 2.03 -14.20 11.90
N GLY A 95 2.58 -15.30 11.42
CA GLY A 95 1.95 -16.19 10.44
C GLY A 95 2.77 -16.27 9.15
N GLY A 96 2.76 -17.43 8.51
CA GLY A 96 3.54 -17.67 7.28
C GLY A 96 2.97 -17.02 6.03
N ASP A 97 1.77 -16.46 6.12
CA ASP A 97 1.03 -15.80 5.03
C ASP A 97 1.20 -14.27 4.99
N GLY A 98 1.94 -13.70 5.94
CA GLY A 98 2.16 -12.27 6.07
C GLY A 98 3.63 -11.86 6.00
N GLY A 99 3.93 -10.63 6.42
CA GLY A 99 5.28 -10.09 6.44
C GLY A 99 5.75 -9.55 5.09
N VAL A 100 4.83 -9.04 4.27
CA VAL A 100 5.17 -8.36 3.01
C VAL A 100 4.71 -6.92 3.08
N LEU A 101 5.66 -6.00 2.92
CA LEU A 101 5.43 -4.57 2.76
C LEU A 101 5.72 -4.15 1.33
N LEU A 102 4.75 -3.50 0.69
CA LEU A 102 4.90 -2.87 -0.63
C LEU A 102 4.72 -1.37 -0.49
N THR A 103 5.72 -0.59 -0.90
CA THR A 103 5.67 0.88 -0.79
C THR A 103 6.42 1.59 -1.91
N ASN A 104 6.00 2.80 -2.23
CA ASN A 104 6.79 3.79 -2.97
C ASN A 104 6.82 5.14 -2.23
N ILE A 105 6.51 5.10 -0.94
CA ILE A 105 6.57 6.26 -0.05
C ILE A 105 7.64 5.98 0.99
N GLY A 106 8.81 6.61 0.84
CA GLY A 106 9.89 6.50 1.80
C GLY A 106 9.53 7.20 3.11
N THR A 107 9.38 6.42 4.18
CA THR A 107 9.14 6.97 5.53
C THR A 107 9.98 6.21 6.55
N PRO A 108 10.68 6.93 7.48
CA PRO A 108 11.55 6.28 8.46
C PRO A 108 10.84 5.24 9.34
N TRP A 109 9.57 5.43 9.62
CA TRP A 109 8.79 4.51 10.47
C TRP A 109 8.38 3.21 9.75
N LEU A 110 8.58 3.10 8.42
CA LEU A 110 8.43 1.87 7.62
C LEU A 110 9.79 1.35 7.11
N ALA A 111 10.89 1.83 7.62
CA ALA A 111 12.22 1.33 7.24
C ALA A 111 12.33 -0.17 7.52
N HIS A 112 12.93 -0.91 6.59
CA HIS A 112 13.10 -2.36 6.69
C HIS A 112 13.80 -2.76 7.99
N GLU A 113 14.88 -2.06 8.33
CA GLU A 113 15.73 -2.34 9.51
C GLU A 113 14.94 -2.24 10.82
N LEU A 114 13.99 -1.31 10.88
CA LEU A 114 13.11 -1.15 12.04
C LEU A 114 12.08 -2.30 12.13
N LEU A 115 11.46 -2.63 11.03
CA LEU A 115 10.40 -3.66 10.97
C LEU A 115 10.98 -5.07 11.12
N ALA A 116 12.17 -5.32 10.57
CA ALA A 116 12.86 -6.60 10.66
C ALA A 116 13.27 -6.96 12.10
N GLN A 117 13.40 -5.98 13.00
CA GLN A 117 13.59 -6.26 14.43
C GLN A 117 12.38 -6.96 15.05
N ARG A 118 11.18 -6.71 14.53
CA ARG A 118 9.93 -7.35 14.99
C ARG A 118 9.61 -8.62 14.19
N ARG A 119 10.03 -8.66 12.93
CA ARG A 119 9.80 -9.78 12.01
C ARG A 119 11.02 -10.00 11.12
N PRO A 120 11.96 -10.90 11.49
CA PRO A 120 13.22 -11.11 10.76
C PRO A 120 13.05 -11.63 9.33
N ASP A 121 11.95 -12.32 9.02
CA ASP A 121 11.60 -12.84 7.70
C ASP A 121 10.77 -11.85 6.84
N LEU A 122 10.73 -10.57 7.24
CA LEU A 122 10.02 -9.51 6.53
C LEU A 122 10.57 -9.32 5.12
N ILE A 123 9.68 -9.25 4.14
CA ILE A 123 9.97 -8.85 2.77
C ILE A 123 9.49 -7.41 2.56
N SER A 124 10.42 -6.48 2.34
CA SER A 124 10.10 -5.09 2.01
C SER A 124 10.41 -4.83 0.54
N CYS A 125 9.39 -4.51 -0.24
CA CYS A 125 9.52 -4.08 -1.62
C CYS A 125 9.29 -2.56 -1.68
N THR A 126 10.38 -1.81 -1.87
CA THR A 126 10.32 -0.35 -2.00
C THR A 126 10.63 0.04 -3.45
N ILE A 127 9.69 0.73 -4.10
CA ILE A 127 9.86 1.23 -5.46
C ILE A 127 10.37 2.66 -5.39
N GLN A 128 11.55 2.89 -5.95
CA GLN A 128 12.26 4.17 -5.91
C GLN A 128 12.67 4.59 -7.34
N GLY A 129 13.05 5.86 -7.51
CA GLY A 129 13.52 6.37 -8.79
C GLY A 129 14.87 5.80 -9.20
N ASN A 130 15.80 5.65 -8.26
CA ASN A 130 17.15 5.14 -8.48
C ASN A 130 17.46 3.95 -7.57
N GLY A 131 18.27 2.99 -8.08
CA GLY A 131 18.64 1.78 -7.34
C GLY A 131 19.60 2.02 -6.17
N ASP A 132 20.26 3.16 -6.11
CA ASP A 132 21.13 3.59 -5.02
C ASP A 132 20.39 4.23 -3.83
N GLY A 133 19.05 4.31 -3.93
CA GLY A 133 18.20 4.92 -2.91
C GLY A 133 18.15 6.45 -2.99
N SER A 134 18.89 7.07 -3.91
CA SER A 134 18.77 8.51 -4.15
C SER A 134 17.43 8.82 -4.84
N THR A 135 16.82 9.94 -4.45
CA THR A 135 15.79 10.56 -5.26
C THR A 135 16.47 11.57 -6.17
N ALA A 136 16.63 11.25 -7.44
CA ALA A 136 16.99 12.29 -8.39
C ALA A 136 15.86 13.32 -8.39
N VAL A 137 16.15 14.48 -7.90
CA VAL A 137 15.35 15.69 -8.14
C VAL A 137 15.99 16.32 -9.35
N ASP A 138 15.42 16.08 -10.50
CA ASP A 138 15.71 16.86 -11.69
C ASP A 138 14.82 18.11 -11.70
#